data_6470223f0acd6ba61a2cbf7af6c3fe10
#
_entry.id   6470223f0acd6ba61a2cbf7af6c3fe10
#
_cell.length_a   1.000
_cell.length_b   1.000
_cell.length_c   1.000
_cell.angle_alpha   90.00
_cell.angle_beta   90.00
_cell.angle_gamma   90.00
#
_symmetry.space_group_name_H-M   'P 1'
#
loop_
_entity.id
_entity.type
_entity.pdbx_description
1 polymer ?
#
loop_
_entity_poly.entity_id
_entity_poly.type
_entity_poly.pdbx_seq_one_letter_code
_entity_poly.pdbx_strand_id
1 'polypeptide(L)'
;AYANYLEVVRGALRDVDNDLVNHRDSNHRYELINKAYLTALDKYQLNNALYKKGIIAYNDIMADKLNVDQAKIALNQIKLLQMTTLISLYQDLGGGYNSIPLRSN
;
A
#
# COMPACT_ATOMS: atom_id res chain seq x y z
N ALA A 1 -2.76 -39.70 -0.99
CA ALA A 1 -3.35 -39.21 -2.21
C ALA A 1 -4.48 -38.23 -1.94
N TYR A 2 -5.63 -38.67 -1.44
CA TYR A 2 -6.77 -37.79 -1.18
C TYR A 2 -6.46 -36.77 -0.08
N ALA A 3 -5.81 -37.22 0.99
CA ALA A 3 -5.42 -36.33 2.09
C ALA A 3 -4.45 -35.24 1.65
N ASN A 4 -3.50 -35.58 0.78
CA ASN A 4 -2.55 -34.59 0.23
C ASN A 4 -3.26 -33.55 -0.64
N TYR A 5 -4.25 -33.97 -1.41
CA TYR A 5 -5.05 -33.07 -2.23
C TYR A 5 -5.78 -32.05 -1.35
N LEU A 6 -6.40 -32.49 -0.25
CA LEU A 6 -7.10 -31.62 0.68
C LEU A 6 -6.15 -30.61 1.32
N GLU A 7 -4.94 -31.05 1.68
CA GLU A 7 -3.93 -30.15 2.27
C GLU A 7 -3.50 -29.06 1.29
N VAL A 8 -3.31 -29.40 0.03
CA VAL A 8 -2.95 -28.44 -1.01
C VAL A 8 -4.06 -27.40 -1.19
N VAL A 9 -5.31 -27.83 -1.26
CA VAL A 9 -6.45 -26.92 -1.41
C VAL A 9 -6.58 -26.00 -0.20
N ARG A 10 -6.46 -26.55 1.01
CA ARG A 10 -6.52 -25.74 2.24
C ARG A 10 -5.39 -24.72 2.31
N GLY A 11 -4.18 -25.11 1.90
CA GLY A 11 -3.04 -24.20 1.86
C GLY A 11 -3.26 -23.05 0.88
N ALA A 12 -3.76 -23.35 -0.31
CA ALA A 12 -4.06 -22.33 -1.32
C ALA A 12 -5.13 -21.36 -0.83
N LEU A 13 -6.20 -21.86 -0.19
CA LEU A 13 -7.25 -21.01 0.36
C LEU A 13 -6.74 -20.14 1.49
N ARG A 14 -5.85 -20.66 2.34
CA ARG A 14 -5.24 -19.87 3.41
C ARG A 14 -4.41 -18.74 2.85
N ASP A 15 -3.62 -18.99 1.82
CA ASP A 15 -2.75 -18.00 1.20
C ASP A 15 -3.58 -16.89 0.57
N VAL A 16 -4.68 -17.22 -0.10
CA VAL A 16 -5.60 -16.23 -0.66
C VAL A 16 -6.23 -15.39 0.45
N ASP A 17 -6.68 -16.01 1.54
CA ASP A 17 -7.26 -15.28 2.67
C ASP A 17 -6.24 -14.32 3.28
N ASN A 18 -4.99 -14.75 3.47
CA ASN A 18 -3.93 -13.90 4.00
C ASN A 18 -3.65 -12.72 3.07
N ASP A 19 -3.62 -12.95 1.76
CA ASP A 19 -3.39 -11.90 0.78
C ASP A 19 -4.52 -10.89 0.76
N LEU A 20 -5.77 -11.34 0.91
CA LEU A 20 -6.93 -10.44 0.99
C LEU A 20 -6.87 -9.56 2.24
N VAL A 21 -6.49 -10.13 3.39
CA VAL A 21 -6.31 -9.36 4.63
C VAL A 21 -5.19 -8.34 4.46
N ASN A 22 -4.06 -8.74 3.91
CA ASN A 22 -2.93 -7.85 3.67
C ASN A 22 -3.30 -6.72 2.71
N HIS A 23 -4.07 -7.02 1.68
CA HIS A 23 -4.52 -6.01 0.72
C HIS A 23 -5.46 -5.01 1.39
N ARG A 24 -6.38 -5.47 2.24
CA ARG A 24 -7.29 -4.62 3.00
C ARG A 24 -6.52 -3.70 3.95
N ASP A 25 -5.53 -4.25 4.66
CA ASP A 25 -4.70 -3.49 5.58
C ASP A 25 -3.89 -2.43 4.83
N SER A 26 -3.34 -2.77 3.66
CA SER A 26 -2.59 -1.82 2.86
C SER A 26 -3.49 -0.70 2.31
N ASN A 27 -4.74 -1.01 1.95
CA ASN A 27 -5.71 0.01 1.53
C ASN A 27 -6.02 0.97 2.67
N HIS A 28 -6.21 0.45 3.87
CA HIS A 28 -6.46 1.28 5.05
C HIS A 28 -5.27 2.19 5.34
N ARG A 29 -4.06 1.66 5.30
CA ARG A 29 -2.83 2.45 5.46
C ARG A 29 -2.71 3.50 4.37
N TYR A 30 -3.06 3.15 3.13
CA TYR A 30 -3.02 4.09 2.03
C TYR A 30 -3.91 5.29 2.30
N GLU A 31 -5.14 5.07 2.77
CA GLU A 31 -6.06 6.15 3.09
C GLU A 31 -5.49 7.09 4.16
N LEU A 32 -4.91 6.53 5.23
CA LEU A 32 -4.32 7.32 6.31
C LEU A 32 -3.10 8.11 5.83
N ILE A 33 -2.23 7.47 5.06
CA ILE A 33 -1.01 8.11 4.54
C ILE A 33 -1.36 9.17 3.52
N ASN A 34 -2.36 8.92 2.66
CA ASN A 34 -2.83 9.89 1.69
C ASN A 34 -3.41 11.12 2.38
N LYS A 35 -4.18 10.95 3.44
CA LYS A 35 -4.68 12.06 4.25
C LYS A 35 -3.54 12.86 4.86
N ALA A 36 -2.54 12.19 5.41
CA ALA A 36 -1.36 12.86 5.98
C ALA A 36 -0.62 13.65 4.93
N TYR A 37 -0.45 13.09 3.72
CA TYR A 37 0.18 13.78 2.61
C TYR A 37 -0.60 15.04 2.21
N LEU A 38 -1.92 14.93 2.06
CA LEU A 38 -2.74 16.07 1.67
C LEU A 38 -2.71 17.17 2.74
N THR A 39 -2.72 16.80 4.02
CA THR A 39 -2.63 17.75 5.12
C THR A 39 -1.27 18.46 5.11
N ALA A 40 -0.18 17.72 4.90
CA ALA A 40 1.16 18.32 4.81
C ALA A 40 1.27 19.25 3.61
N LEU A 41 0.68 18.87 2.48
CA LEU A 41 0.68 19.69 1.27
C LEU A 41 -0.09 20.99 1.46
N ASP A 42 -1.27 20.92 2.09
CA ASP A 42 -2.08 22.10 2.38
C ASP A 42 -1.33 23.06 3.30
N LYS A 43 -0.68 22.54 4.34
CA LYS A 43 0.14 23.34 5.25
C LYS A 43 1.29 24.00 4.52
N TYR A 44 1.96 23.25 3.66
CA TYR A 44 3.07 23.80 2.86
C TYR A 44 2.59 24.92 1.95
N GLN A 45 1.47 24.73 1.26
CA GLN A 45 0.95 25.74 0.34
C GLN A 45 0.55 27.01 1.08
N LEU A 46 -0.11 26.88 2.23
CA LEU A 46 -0.47 28.02 3.06
C LEU A 46 0.78 28.77 3.54
N ASN A 47 1.74 28.05 4.10
CA ASN A 47 2.96 28.66 4.63
C ASN A 47 3.84 29.23 3.52
N ASN A 48 3.82 28.63 2.34
CA ASN A 48 4.54 29.18 1.18
C ASN A 48 3.98 30.56 0.78
N ALA A 49 2.66 30.71 0.82
CA ALA A 49 2.02 32.00 0.59
C ALA A 49 2.44 33.03 1.65
N LEU A 50 2.50 32.63 2.93
CA LEU A 50 2.97 33.49 4.01
C LEU A 50 4.44 33.83 3.87
N TYR A 51 5.27 32.88 3.45
CA TYR A 51 6.68 33.11 3.18
C TYR A 51 6.88 34.15 2.08
N LYS A 52 6.12 34.07 1.00
CA LYS A 52 6.19 35.03 -0.10
C LYS A 52 5.82 36.44 0.34
N LYS A 53 4.97 36.55 1.37
CA LYS A 53 4.61 37.84 1.97
C LYS A 53 5.57 38.28 3.07
N GLY A 54 6.61 37.50 3.35
CA GLY A 54 7.60 37.81 4.37
C GLY A 54 7.16 37.62 5.80
N ILE A 55 6.07 36.85 6.02
CA ILE A 55 5.50 36.64 7.35
C ILE A 55 6.22 35.52 8.11
N ILE A 56 6.69 34.49 7.42
CA ILE A 56 7.42 33.38 8.04
C ILE A 56 8.82 33.26 7.45
N ALA A 57 9.72 32.62 8.21
CA ALA A 57 11.10 32.44 7.81
C ALA A 57 11.29 31.33 6.80
N TYR A 58 12.39 31.41 6.05
CA TYR A 58 12.75 30.39 5.06
C TYR A 58 12.91 29.01 5.70
N ASN A 59 13.48 28.93 6.91
CA ASN A 59 13.66 27.67 7.61
C ASN A 59 12.32 26.98 7.88
N ASP A 60 11.27 27.75 8.17
CA ASP A 60 9.93 27.19 8.45
C ASP A 60 9.34 26.57 7.19
N ILE A 61 9.49 27.24 6.03
CA ILE A 61 8.97 26.71 4.78
C ILE A 61 9.77 25.50 4.31
N MET A 62 11.08 25.44 4.59
CA MET A 62 11.90 24.29 4.27
C MET A 62 11.52 23.07 5.12
N ALA A 63 11.19 23.29 6.39
CA ALA A 63 10.70 22.21 7.25
C ALA A 63 9.38 21.64 6.72
N ASP A 64 8.46 22.51 6.29
CA ASP A 64 7.19 22.06 5.69
C ASP A 64 7.41 21.30 4.39
N LYS A 65 8.36 21.75 3.55
CA LYS A 65 8.70 21.06 2.32
C LYS A 65 9.26 19.67 2.61
N LEU A 66 10.11 19.53 3.62
CA LEU A 66 10.64 18.24 4.03
C LEU A 66 9.53 17.31 4.48
N ASN A 67 8.57 17.82 5.25
CA ASN A 67 7.41 17.03 5.68
C ASN A 67 6.57 16.54 4.50
N VAL A 68 6.36 17.38 3.49
CA VAL A 68 5.65 17.00 2.27
C VAL A 68 6.42 15.91 1.53
N ASP A 69 7.73 16.06 1.39
CA ASP A 69 8.57 15.09 0.68
C ASP A 69 8.56 13.73 1.40
N GLN A 70 8.66 13.73 2.74
CA GLN A 70 8.60 12.50 3.54
C GLN A 70 7.23 11.84 3.42
N ALA A 71 6.16 12.61 3.45
CA ALA A 71 4.80 12.08 3.28
C ALA A 71 4.61 11.49 1.88
N LYS A 72 5.20 12.11 0.87
CA LYS A 72 5.14 11.61 -0.51
C LYS A 72 5.89 10.29 -0.65
N ILE A 73 7.05 10.18 -0.02
CA ILE A 73 7.81 8.91 0.00
C ILE A 73 6.98 7.81 0.65
N ALA A 74 6.38 8.09 1.79
CA ALA A 74 5.52 7.13 2.48
C ALA A 74 4.33 6.71 1.61
N LEU A 75 3.72 7.66 0.89
CA LEU A 75 2.62 7.39 -0.02
C LEU A 75 3.06 6.47 -1.17
N ASN A 76 4.23 6.71 -1.75
CA ASN A 76 4.76 5.87 -2.82
C ASN A 76 5.08 4.46 -2.32
N GLN A 77 5.60 4.35 -1.09
CA GLN A 77 5.89 3.05 -0.49
C GLN A 77 4.61 2.23 -0.27
N ILE A 78 3.53 2.86 0.21
CA ILE A 78 2.28 2.14 0.42
C ILE A 78 1.61 1.76 -0.90
N LYS A 79 1.74 2.58 -1.93
CA LYS A 79 1.27 2.23 -3.27
C LYS A 79 2.00 1.01 -3.81
N LEU A 80 3.31 0.95 -3.61
CA LEU A 80 4.10 -0.22 -4.01
C LEU A 80 3.67 -1.46 -3.24
N LEU A 81 3.42 -1.32 -1.94
CA LEU A 81 2.94 -2.43 -1.13
C LEU A 81 1.58 -2.94 -1.62
N GLN A 82 0.65 -2.03 -1.96
CA GLN A 82 -0.64 -2.42 -2.52
C GLN A 82 -0.48 -3.20 -3.82
N MET A 83 0.38 -2.75 -4.71
CA MET A 83 0.67 -3.45 -5.95
C MET A 83 1.27 -4.83 -5.69
N THR A 84 2.21 -4.92 -4.75
CA THR A 84 2.86 -6.17 -4.39
C THR A 84 1.86 -7.15 -3.80
N THR A 85 0.98 -6.71 -2.90
CA THR A 85 -0.04 -7.59 -2.32
C THR A 85 -1.05 -8.05 -3.35
N LEU A 86 -1.40 -7.19 -4.30
CA LEU A 86 -2.32 -7.55 -5.38
C LEU A 86 -1.69 -8.59 -6.30
N ILE A 87 -0.41 -8.43 -6.64
CA ILE A 87 0.33 -9.40 -7.46
C ILE A 87 0.41 -10.74 -6.73
N SER A 88 0.72 -10.73 -5.43
CA SER A 88 0.74 -11.96 -4.62
C SER A 88 -0.61 -12.66 -4.63
N LEU A 89 -1.69 -11.91 -4.53
CA LEU A 89 -3.05 -12.47 -4.58
C LEU A 89 -3.30 -13.16 -5.93
N TYR A 90 -2.95 -12.52 -7.03
CA TYR A 90 -3.10 -13.13 -8.34
C TYR A 90 -2.23 -14.37 -8.51
N GLN A 91 -1.00 -14.34 -8.01
CA GLN A 91 -0.10 -15.49 -8.08
C GLN A 91 -0.65 -16.67 -7.27
N ASP A 92 -1.17 -16.41 -6.08
CA ASP A 92 -1.72 -17.46 -5.23
C ASP A 92 -3.00 -18.05 -5.82
N LEU A 93 -3.86 -17.21 -6.42
CA LEU A 93 -5.04 -17.68 -7.13
C LEU A 93 -4.65 -18.52 -8.34
N GLY A 94 -3.69 -18.04 -9.14
CA GLY A 94 -3.19 -18.77 -10.30
C GLY A 94 -2.47 -20.05 -9.91
N GLY A 95 -1.60 -19.96 -8.89
CA GLY A 95 -0.89 -21.13 -8.38
C GLY A 95 -1.81 -22.16 -7.78
N GLY A 96 -2.80 -21.73 -6.99
CA GLY A 96 -3.81 -22.63 -6.44
C GLY A 96 -4.62 -23.30 -7.52
N TYR A 97 -5.03 -22.55 -8.52
CA TYR A 97 -5.77 -23.09 -9.65
C TYR A 97 -4.96 -24.11 -10.43
N ASN A 98 -3.69 -23.81 -10.68
CA ASN A 98 -2.80 -24.71 -11.44
C ASN A 98 -2.44 -25.97 -10.67
N SER A 99 -2.48 -25.93 -9.35
CA SER A 99 -2.17 -27.08 -8.52
C SER A 99 -3.38 -28.02 -8.30
N ILE A 100 -4.55 -27.66 -8.77
CA ILE A 100 -5.74 -28.50 -8.71
C ILE A 100 -5.62 -29.61 -9.75
N PRO A 101 -5.71 -30.91 -9.36
CA PRO A 101 -5.51 -32.03 -10.29
C PRO A 101 -6.52 -32.12 -11.44
N LEU A 102 -7.59 -31.38 -11.39
CA LEU A 102 -8.60 -31.38 -12.45
C LEU A 102 -8.05 -30.99 -13.81
N ARG A 103 -6.90 -30.35 -13.84
CA ARG A 103 -6.29 -29.90 -15.08
C ARG A 103 -5.28 -30.88 -15.66
N SER A 104 -5.01 -31.93 -14.97
CA SER A 104 -4.00 -32.88 -15.38
C SER A 104 -4.56 -33.94 -16.33
N ASN A 105 -4.87 -33.55 -17.49
CA ASN A 105 -5.32 -34.54 -18.50
C ASN A 105 -4.26 -34.75 -19.54
#